data_ffda3bd2eddbc3fd0f604744b4f4bc53
#
_entry.id   ffda3bd2eddbc3fd0f604744b4f4bc53
#
_cell.length_a   1.000
_cell.length_b   1.000
_cell.length_c   1.000
_cell.angle_alpha   90.00
_cell.angle_beta   90.00
_cell.angle_gamma   90.00
#
_symmetry.space_group_name_H-M   'P 1'
#
loop_
_entity.id
_entity.type
_entity.pdbx_description
1 polymer ?
#
loop_
_entity_poly.entity_id
_entity_poly.type
_entity_poly.pdbx_seq_one_letter_code
_entity_poly.pdbx_strand_id
1 'polypeptide(L)'
;MDTPTTSDHPASAPEAPNTAPGPPAPRSQARGRRWVLRVVVAIVLITAVPLGLWDYLKPTARITYVTAAVSRGRVAPYVTASGSVNPVVTIQVGTYVSGVIQELYCDYNTRVKAGQLCARIDPRPYQVVVDQGRAALAAARAQLVKDEASLAYASATAQRQTRLLADGLTSQDAADSAHSAYGQARAQVNLDQATIKQRQADLQAAEVNLGYTRITSPVDGIVVTRNVTQGQTVAASFQTPTLFLIATNLTQMQVDTNVSESDIGQVKAGDAATFTVEAFPAHVFQGRVTQVRQSPQTVQNVVTYDVVVSADNPQLLLKPGMTADVRIVTTDIPDALRVPVEALRFWPQSVPKPTERRSVAQEVWALRDGRPVAVPVTTGATDDVYAQIKSGALRVGEPVIVGERSSDGAQSGPASAPQRRSPFL
;
A
#
# COMPACT_ATOMS: atom_id res chain seq x y z
N MET A 1 39.83 -40.28 -3.37
CA MET A 1 41.00 -40.06 -4.23
C MET A 1 41.53 -38.72 -3.73
N ASP A 2 42.40 -38.72 -3.02
CA ASP A 2 43.74 -39.04 -2.61
C ASP A 2 44.33 -37.82 -1.92
N THR A 3 44.51 -37.99 -0.66
CA THR A 3 45.63 -37.47 0.14
C THR A 3 46.97 -37.98 -0.49
N PRO A 4 48.16 -37.70 -0.04
CA PRO A 4 48.61 -37.13 1.24
C PRO A 4 49.93 -36.33 1.11
N THR A 5 50.52 -35.83 2.14
CA THR A 5 51.68 -36.39 2.89
C THR A 5 52.67 -35.25 3.19
N THR A 6 52.93 -34.96 4.44
CA THR A 6 54.00 -35.41 5.31
C THR A 6 55.36 -34.73 5.12
N SER A 7 55.88 -34.25 6.13
CA SER A 7 57.04 -34.59 7.03
C SER A 7 58.11 -33.49 6.99
N ASP A 8 58.95 -33.19 7.92
CA ASP A 8 59.43 -33.93 9.05
C ASP A 8 60.36 -33.01 9.91
N HIS A 9 60.46 -33.32 11.11
CA HIS A 9 61.49 -32.95 12.09
C HIS A 9 62.89 -33.53 11.70
N PRO A 10 64.06 -33.24 12.29
CA PRO A 10 64.33 -33.18 13.73
C PRO A 10 65.48 -32.29 14.22
N ALA A 11 65.44 -31.99 15.48
CA ALA A 11 66.37 -32.19 16.58
C ALA A 11 67.92 -32.16 16.34
N SER A 12 68.60 -31.46 17.25
CA SER A 12 69.65 -32.03 18.12
C SER A 12 70.44 -30.96 18.87
N ALA A 13 70.44 -31.08 20.17
CA ALA A 13 71.52 -30.60 21.06
C ALA A 13 72.68 -31.64 20.98
N PRO A 14 73.83 -31.62 21.73
CA PRO A 14 74.29 -30.78 22.87
C PRO A 14 75.79 -30.37 22.80
N GLU A 15 76.34 -29.69 23.78
CA GLU A 15 77.50 -30.06 24.58
C GLU A 15 78.23 -28.88 25.19
N ALA A 16 78.42 -28.98 26.48
CA ALA A 16 79.42 -28.28 27.27
C ALA A 16 80.76 -29.08 27.22
N PRO A 17 81.89 -28.79 27.82
CA PRO A 17 82.15 -27.95 28.99
C PRO A 17 83.57 -27.27 29.06
N ASN A 18 83.93 -26.78 30.27
CA ASN A 18 85.25 -26.63 30.86
C ASN A 18 85.94 -25.23 30.80
N THR A 19 86.47 -24.66 31.75
CA THR A 19 87.08 -24.93 33.06
C THR A 19 87.63 -23.60 33.63
N ALA A 20 87.63 -23.50 34.92
CA ALA A 20 88.14 -22.41 35.74
C ALA A 20 89.71 -22.26 35.66
N PRO A 21 90.41 -21.26 36.26
CA PRO A 21 90.39 -21.01 37.67
C PRO A 21 90.45 -19.52 38.11
N GLY A 22 90.13 -19.29 39.40
CA GLY A 22 90.22 -18.04 40.10
C GLY A 22 91.64 -17.73 40.72
N PRO A 23 91.74 -16.95 41.81
CA PRO A 23 91.31 -15.61 42.19
C PRO A 23 92.50 -14.62 42.38
N PRO A 24 92.41 -13.42 42.89
CA PRO A 24 92.16 -13.11 44.30
C PRO A 24 91.37 -11.80 44.54
N ALA A 25 90.78 -11.68 45.72
CA ALA A 25 90.39 -10.44 46.36
C ALA A 25 91.58 -9.70 46.88
N PRO A 26 91.52 -8.39 47.25
CA PRO A 26 90.65 -7.85 48.28
C PRO A 26 90.30 -6.32 48.22
N ARG A 27 89.56 -5.89 49.21
CA ARG A 27 89.49 -4.63 49.95
C ARG A 27 88.50 -3.55 49.55
N SER A 28 87.41 -3.57 50.34
CA SER A 28 86.86 -2.44 51.12
C SER A 28 86.75 -1.06 50.48
N GLN A 29 85.47 -0.62 50.18
CA GLN A 29 85.09 0.77 50.44
C GLN A 29 83.57 0.84 50.73
N ALA A 30 83.26 0.80 52.01
CA ALA A 30 81.89 0.92 52.56
C ALA A 30 81.49 2.40 52.79
N ARG A 31 81.73 3.32 51.85
CA ARG A 31 81.32 4.71 52.00
C ARG A 31 80.41 5.24 50.87
N GLY A 32 80.30 4.59 49.70
CA GLY A 32 79.49 5.03 48.58
C GLY A 32 78.01 4.59 48.63
N ARG A 33 77.71 3.50 49.35
CA ARG A 33 76.35 2.85 49.30
C ARG A 33 75.27 3.64 50.04
N ARG A 34 75.63 4.48 51.02
CA ARG A 34 74.63 5.33 51.70
C ARG A 34 74.26 6.59 50.94
N TRP A 35 75.19 7.12 50.13
CA TRP A 35 74.90 8.27 49.27
C TRP A 35 74.07 7.91 48.08
N VAL A 36 74.37 6.77 47.41
CA VAL A 36 73.54 6.25 46.31
C VAL A 36 72.08 5.91 46.75
N LEU A 37 71.94 5.35 47.97
CA LEU A 37 70.61 5.08 48.53
C LEU A 37 69.83 6.37 48.80
N ARG A 38 70.50 7.45 49.26
CA ARG A 38 69.82 8.74 49.45
C ARG A 38 69.50 9.44 48.16
N VAL A 39 70.26 9.27 47.10
CA VAL A 39 69.95 9.81 45.76
C VAL A 39 68.84 9.04 45.13
N VAL A 40 68.81 7.71 45.26
CA VAL A 40 67.66 6.89 44.73
C VAL A 40 66.40 7.23 45.50
N VAL A 41 66.39 7.36 46.80
CA VAL A 41 65.20 7.76 47.58
C VAL A 41 64.73 9.17 47.22
N ALA A 42 65.70 10.10 47.01
CA ALA A 42 65.31 11.45 46.53
C ALA A 42 64.74 11.47 45.16
N ILE A 43 65.27 10.66 44.22
CA ILE A 43 64.68 10.52 42.85
C ILE A 43 63.27 9.87 42.90
N VAL A 44 63.10 8.86 43.75
CA VAL A 44 61.77 8.21 43.93
C VAL A 44 60.77 9.19 44.55
N LEU A 45 61.20 9.99 45.55
CA LEU A 45 60.34 11.02 46.13
C LEU A 45 60.04 12.17 45.13
N ILE A 46 61.01 12.59 44.34
CA ILE A 46 60.81 13.64 43.31
C ILE A 46 59.93 13.17 42.16
N THR A 47 59.88 11.86 41.86
CA THR A 47 59.04 11.33 40.81
C THR A 47 57.65 10.84 41.32
N ALA A 48 57.62 10.24 42.51
CA ALA A 48 56.37 9.69 43.08
C ALA A 48 55.43 10.79 43.63
N VAL A 49 55.99 11.84 44.22
CA VAL A 49 55.18 12.97 44.76
C VAL A 49 54.47 13.75 43.67
N PRO A 50 55.09 14.17 42.55
CA PRO A 50 54.37 14.86 41.50
C PRO A 50 53.44 13.92 40.74
N LEU A 51 53.75 12.62 40.58
CA LEU A 51 52.81 11.67 39.98
C LEU A 51 51.56 11.48 40.87
N GLY A 52 51.74 11.32 42.17
CA GLY A 52 50.61 11.21 43.12
C GLY A 52 49.82 12.53 43.23
N LEU A 53 50.49 13.69 43.18
CA LEU A 53 49.82 14.98 43.18
C LEU A 53 49.09 15.26 41.84
N TRP A 54 49.63 14.76 40.70
CA TRP A 54 49.00 14.88 39.40
C TRP A 54 47.76 14.00 39.31
N ASP A 55 47.75 12.81 39.92
CA ASP A 55 46.53 11.96 40.00
C ASP A 55 45.51 12.55 40.98
N TYR A 56 45.95 13.22 42.05
CA TYR A 56 45.06 13.89 42.98
C TYR A 56 44.48 15.23 42.46
N LEU A 57 45.24 15.90 41.58
CA LEU A 57 44.84 17.16 40.93
C LEU A 57 44.18 16.98 39.57
N LYS A 58 43.96 15.73 39.08
CA LYS A 58 43.16 15.51 37.88
C LYS A 58 41.77 16.11 38.11
N PRO A 59 41.36 17.13 37.33
CA PRO A 59 40.00 17.67 37.46
C PRO A 59 39.03 16.54 37.19
N THR A 60 38.26 16.16 38.17
CA THR A 60 37.10 15.29 37.95
C THR A 60 36.23 15.95 36.90
N ALA A 61 36.16 15.33 35.70
CA ALA A 61 35.38 15.85 34.60
C ALA A 61 33.96 16.19 35.12
N ARG A 62 33.64 17.47 35.14
CA ARG A 62 32.31 17.91 35.56
C ARG A 62 31.34 17.52 34.47
N ILE A 63 30.61 16.45 34.72
CA ILE A 63 29.50 16.02 33.84
C ILE A 63 28.40 17.08 33.98
N THR A 64 28.10 17.76 32.90
CA THR A 64 26.97 18.68 32.82
C THR A 64 25.81 17.95 32.18
N TYR A 65 24.72 17.85 32.89
CA TYR A 65 23.50 17.22 32.39
C TYR A 65 22.68 18.21 31.51
N VAL A 66 22.30 17.78 30.34
CA VAL A 66 21.33 18.49 29.51
C VAL A 66 19.95 18.06 29.97
N THR A 67 19.12 19.02 30.39
CA THR A 67 17.79 18.73 30.95
C THR A 67 16.69 19.33 30.09
N ALA A 68 15.55 18.67 30.09
CA ALA A 68 14.30 19.19 29.58
C ALA A 68 13.23 19.14 30.67
N ALA A 69 12.28 20.09 30.67
CA ALA A 69 11.24 20.11 31.66
C ALA A 69 10.09 19.15 31.31
N VAL A 70 9.62 18.41 32.30
CA VAL A 70 8.34 17.67 32.20
C VAL A 70 7.22 18.68 31.95
N SER A 71 6.42 18.48 30.91
CA SER A 71 5.36 19.40 30.52
C SER A 71 3.99 18.70 30.38
N ARG A 72 2.92 19.46 30.41
CA ARG A 72 1.62 19.00 29.95
C ARG A 72 1.38 19.47 28.54
N GLY A 73 0.79 18.62 27.71
CA GLY A 73 0.45 18.99 26.36
C GLY A 73 0.00 17.80 25.52
N ARG A 74 -0.28 18.09 24.28
CA ARG A 74 -0.76 17.09 23.31
C ARG A 74 0.31 16.03 23.02
N VAL A 75 -0.10 14.76 23.06
CA VAL A 75 0.66 13.61 22.56
C VAL A 75 -0.23 12.88 21.57
N ALA A 76 0.21 12.80 20.34
CA ALA A 76 -0.59 12.26 19.23
C ALA A 76 0.26 11.27 18.41
N PRO A 77 0.35 10.00 18.85
CA PRO A 77 0.99 8.97 18.05
C PRO A 77 0.29 8.82 16.71
N TYR A 78 1.09 8.55 15.70
CA TYR A 78 0.60 8.37 14.35
C TYR A 78 1.27 7.17 13.68
N VAL A 79 0.54 6.58 12.76
CA VAL A 79 1.04 5.54 11.84
C VAL A 79 1.36 6.20 10.50
N THR A 80 2.54 5.92 9.96
CA THR A 80 2.93 6.35 8.62
C THR A 80 2.66 5.26 7.61
N ALA A 81 2.07 5.62 6.49
CA ALA A 81 1.83 4.71 5.40
C ALA A 81 1.96 5.43 4.05
N SER A 82 2.40 4.73 3.04
CA SER A 82 2.37 5.24 1.67
C SER A 82 1.16 4.68 0.92
N GLY A 83 0.64 5.45 -0.02
CA GLY A 83 -0.53 5.05 -0.78
C GLY A 83 -0.65 5.76 -2.12
N SER A 84 -1.75 5.54 -2.81
CA SER A 84 -2.08 6.18 -4.09
C SER A 84 -3.38 6.96 -3.99
N VAL A 85 -3.39 8.13 -4.62
CA VAL A 85 -4.58 8.99 -4.72
C VAL A 85 -5.46 8.46 -5.85
N ASN A 86 -6.72 8.15 -5.56
CA ASN A 86 -7.68 7.63 -6.52
C ASN A 86 -9.02 8.37 -6.41
N PRO A 87 -9.82 8.44 -7.47
CA PRO A 87 -11.20 8.90 -7.37
C PRO A 87 -12.02 7.91 -6.53
N VAL A 88 -13.01 8.40 -5.78
CA VAL A 88 -13.88 7.55 -4.96
C VAL A 88 -14.63 6.53 -5.80
N VAL A 89 -15.10 6.92 -7.00
CA VAL A 89 -15.81 6.03 -7.92
C VAL A 89 -15.20 6.14 -9.31
N THR A 90 -14.74 5.00 -9.83
CA THR A 90 -14.32 4.84 -11.21
C THR A 90 -15.11 3.76 -11.89
N ILE A 91 -15.52 3.99 -13.14
CA ILE A 91 -16.23 3.04 -13.98
C ILE A 91 -15.33 2.62 -15.13
N GLN A 92 -15.18 1.31 -15.29
CA GLN A 92 -14.48 0.74 -16.44
C GLN A 92 -15.49 0.52 -17.57
N VAL A 93 -15.28 1.18 -18.69
CA VAL A 93 -16.09 1.02 -19.89
C VAL A 93 -15.36 0.10 -20.86
N GLY A 94 -15.93 -1.04 -21.12
CA GLY A 94 -15.42 -2.05 -22.05
C GLY A 94 -16.32 -2.24 -23.25
N THR A 95 -16.11 -3.32 -24.01
CA THR A 95 -16.95 -3.73 -25.13
C THR A 95 -17.50 -5.13 -24.93
N TYR A 96 -18.73 -5.35 -25.37
CA TYR A 96 -19.39 -6.68 -25.39
C TYR A 96 -19.21 -7.41 -26.71
N VAL A 97 -18.75 -6.71 -27.75
CA VAL A 97 -18.58 -7.25 -29.09
C VAL A 97 -17.18 -6.99 -29.63
N SER A 98 -16.70 -7.90 -30.47
CA SER A 98 -15.37 -7.80 -31.07
C SER A 98 -15.42 -7.03 -32.40
N GLY A 99 -14.37 -6.30 -32.71
CA GLY A 99 -14.26 -5.60 -34.01
C GLY A 99 -13.21 -4.50 -34.02
N VAL A 100 -13.12 -3.77 -35.12
CA VAL A 100 -12.19 -2.66 -35.29
C VAL A 100 -12.84 -1.36 -34.80
N ILE A 101 -12.13 -0.57 -33.99
CA ILE A 101 -12.57 0.76 -33.59
C ILE A 101 -12.51 1.68 -34.81
N GLN A 102 -13.66 2.04 -35.33
CA GLN A 102 -13.78 2.89 -36.52
C GLN A 102 -13.63 4.36 -36.17
N GLU A 103 -14.26 4.79 -35.10
CA GLU A 103 -14.28 6.20 -34.68
C GLU A 103 -14.12 6.29 -33.16
N LEU A 104 -13.45 7.37 -32.74
CA LEU A 104 -13.18 7.69 -31.35
C LEU A 104 -13.61 9.12 -31.08
N TYR A 105 -14.51 9.33 -30.11
CA TYR A 105 -15.08 10.64 -29.78
C TYR A 105 -14.67 11.16 -28.41
N CYS A 106 -14.25 10.26 -27.50
CA CYS A 106 -13.76 10.62 -26.17
C CYS A 106 -12.24 10.43 -26.09
N ASP A 107 -11.56 11.40 -25.51
CA ASP A 107 -10.13 11.37 -25.28
C ASP A 107 -9.83 11.62 -23.80
N TYR A 108 -8.56 11.58 -23.39
CA TYR A 108 -8.11 11.90 -22.04
C TYR A 108 -8.69 13.25 -21.58
N ASN A 109 -9.09 13.33 -20.33
CA ASN A 109 -9.66 14.52 -19.68
C ASN A 109 -10.96 15.04 -20.31
N THR A 110 -11.57 14.31 -21.25
CA THR A 110 -12.86 14.66 -21.81
C THR A 110 -13.94 14.49 -20.77
N ARG A 111 -14.75 15.55 -20.56
CA ARG A 111 -15.95 15.45 -19.74
C ARG A 111 -17.07 14.79 -20.55
N VAL A 112 -17.64 13.74 -20.01
CA VAL A 112 -18.68 12.93 -20.66
C VAL A 112 -19.95 12.90 -19.83
N LYS A 113 -21.09 12.73 -20.52
CA LYS A 113 -22.41 12.54 -19.92
C LYS A 113 -22.86 11.09 -20.08
N ALA A 114 -23.74 10.63 -19.21
CA ALA A 114 -24.38 9.34 -19.34
C ALA A 114 -25.07 9.22 -20.72
N GLY A 115 -24.84 8.09 -21.43
CA GLY A 115 -25.33 7.88 -22.80
C GLY A 115 -24.50 8.53 -23.90
N GLN A 116 -23.49 9.35 -23.58
CA GLN A 116 -22.63 9.97 -24.60
C GLN A 116 -21.78 8.91 -25.31
N LEU A 117 -21.77 8.94 -26.65
CA LEU A 117 -20.96 8.05 -27.48
C LEU A 117 -19.46 8.39 -27.32
N CYS A 118 -18.68 7.41 -26.91
CA CYS A 118 -17.23 7.54 -26.75
C CYS A 118 -16.42 6.86 -27.85
N ALA A 119 -16.88 5.72 -28.34
CA ALA A 119 -16.26 5.04 -29.47
C ALA A 119 -17.30 4.27 -30.28
N ARG A 120 -16.95 3.99 -31.52
CA ARG A 120 -17.76 3.16 -32.42
C ARG A 120 -16.90 2.05 -33.01
N ILE A 121 -17.32 0.81 -32.80
CA ILE A 121 -16.81 -0.36 -33.49
C ILE A 121 -17.44 -0.41 -34.88
N ASP A 122 -16.77 -0.97 -35.88
CA ASP A 122 -17.28 -1.13 -37.23
C ASP A 122 -18.65 -1.88 -37.19
N PRO A 123 -19.79 -1.21 -37.49
CA PRO A 123 -21.10 -1.79 -37.37
C PRO A 123 -21.46 -2.70 -38.55
N ARG A 124 -20.73 -2.62 -39.68
CA ARG A 124 -21.09 -3.28 -40.94
C ARG A 124 -21.32 -4.79 -40.79
N PRO A 125 -20.46 -5.58 -40.14
CA PRO A 125 -20.70 -7.00 -39.95
C PRO A 125 -21.98 -7.28 -39.18
N TYR A 126 -22.30 -6.49 -38.17
CA TYR A 126 -23.48 -6.63 -37.32
C TYR A 126 -24.74 -6.17 -38.05
N GLN A 127 -24.63 -5.11 -38.88
CA GLN A 127 -25.74 -4.63 -39.71
C GLN A 127 -26.20 -5.70 -40.70
N VAL A 128 -25.26 -6.41 -41.35
CA VAL A 128 -25.57 -7.53 -42.25
C VAL A 128 -26.38 -8.61 -41.54
N VAL A 129 -26.03 -8.97 -40.30
CA VAL A 129 -26.79 -9.97 -39.51
C VAL A 129 -28.19 -9.49 -39.19
N VAL A 130 -28.37 -8.21 -38.86
CA VAL A 130 -29.67 -7.59 -38.63
C VAL A 130 -30.52 -7.62 -39.91
N ASP A 131 -29.93 -7.29 -41.05
CA ASP A 131 -30.65 -7.29 -42.33
C ASP A 131 -31.04 -8.71 -42.77
N GLN A 132 -30.21 -9.71 -42.51
CA GLN A 132 -30.54 -11.12 -42.68
C GLN A 132 -31.70 -11.54 -41.76
N GLY A 133 -31.66 -11.15 -40.49
CA GLY A 133 -32.75 -11.41 -39.54
C GLY A 133 -34.09 -10.81 -39.98
N ARG A 134 -34.05 -9.55 -40.47
CA ARG A 134 -35.25 -8.87 -41.01
C ARG A 134 -35.81 -9.61 -42.22
N ALA A 135 -34.96 -10.03 -43.14
CA ALA A 135 -35.37 -10.78 -44.31
C ALA A 135 -36.00 -12.16 -43.93
N ALA A 136 -35.36 -12.86 -42.97
CA ALA A 136 -35.90 -14.14 -42.47
C ALA A 136 -37.26 -13.99 -41.79
N LEU A 137 -37.42 -12.91 -40.99
CA LEU A 137 -38.73 -12.60 -40.37
C LEU A 137 -39.81 -12.26 -41.42
N ALA A 138 -39.45 -11.50 -42.43
CA ALA A 138 -40.35 -11.16 -43.53
C ALA A 138 -40.80 -12.42 -44.30
N ALA A 139 -39.88 -13.36 -44.59
CA ALA A 139 -40.21 -14.63 -45.22
C ALA A 139 -41.15 -15.49 -44.35
N ALA A 140 -40.90 -15.56 -43.04
CA ALA A 140 -41.78 -16.31 -42.13
C ALA A 140 -43.20 -15.71 -42.06
N ARG A 141 -43.30 -14.37 -42.08
CA ARG A 141 -44.59 -13.67 -42.14
C ARG A 141 -45.35 -13.95 -43.46
N ALA A 142 -44.64 -13.97 -44.59
CA ALA A 142 -45.24 -14.30 -45.90
C ALA A 142 -45.70 -15.75 -45.93
N GLN A 143 -44.97 -16.69 -45.29
CA GLN A 143 -45.38 -18.07 -45.14
C GLN A 143 -46.67 -18.18 -44.31
N LEU A 144 -46.77 -17.47 -43.18
CA LEU A 144 -48.02 -17.42 -42.37
C LEU A 144 -49.26 -16.97 -43.21
N VAL A 145 -49.08 -15.89 -43.97
CA VAL A 145 -50.19 -15.38 -44.83
C VAL A 145 -50.68 -16.44 -45.85
N LYS A 146 -49.74 -17.18 -46.47
CA LYS A 146 -50.07 -18.29 -47.37
C LYS A 146 -50.80 -19.38 -46.63
N ASP A 147 -50.39 -19.77 -45.45
CA ASP A 147 -50.98 -20.88 -44.70
C ASP A 147 -52.29 -20.48 -44.00
N GLU A 148 -52.47 -19.21 -43.67
CA GLU A 148 -53.75 -18.65 -43.25
C GLU A 148 -54.78 -18.72 -44.38
N ALA A 149 -54.40 -18.45 -45.65
CA ALA A 149 -55.24 -18.62 -46.80
C ALA A 149 -55.68 -20.13 -47.03
N SER A 150 -54.67 -21.03 -46.81
CA SER A 150 -54.94 -22.47 -46.84
C SER A 150 -55.89 -22.93 -45.74
N LEU A 151 -55.70 -22.39 -44.52
CA LEU A 151 -56.59 -22.63 -43.38
C LEU A 151 -58.03 -22.16 -43.67
N ALA A 152 -58.19 -20.96 -44.24
CA ALA A 152 -59.52 -20.42 -44.63
C ALA A 152 -60.21 -21.32 -45.63
N TYR A 153 -59.46 -21.80 -46.64
CA TYR A 153 -60.00 -22.76 -47.60
C TYR A 153 -60.42 -24.09 -46.95
N ALA A 154 -59.55 -24.69 -46.14
CA ALA A 154 -59.80 -25.94 -45.43
C ALA A 154 -61.00 -25.83 -44.47
N SER A 155 -61.10 -24.71 -43.76
CA SER A 155 -62.25 -24.39 -42.87
C SER A 155 -63.57 -24.31 -43.62
N ALA A 156 -63.61 -23.57 -44.75
CA ALA A 156 -64.83 -23.46 -45.58
C ALA A 156 -65.22 -24.82 -46.17
N THR A 157 -64.23 -25.64 -46.54
CA THR A 157 -64.50 -27.01 -47.08
C THR A 157 -65.03 -27.93 -46.00
N ALA A 158 -64.44 -27.95 -44.80
CA ALA A 158 -64.89 -28.75 -43.65
C ALA A 158 -66.33 -28.36 -43.27
N GLN A 159 -66.67 -27.08 -43.20
CA GLN A 159 -68.02 -26.59 -42.93
C GLN A 159 -69.02 -27.03 -44.01
N ARG A 160 -68.64 -26.99 -45.29
CA ARG A 160 -69.43 -27.43 -46.38
C ARG A 160 -69.73 -28.94 -46.31
N GLN A 161 -68.72 -29.76 -46.11
CA GLN A 161 -68.85 -31.22 -45.99
C GLN A 161 -69.73 -31.63 -44.78
N THR A 162 -69.61 -30.94 -43.65
CA THR A 162 -70.46 -31.16 -42.47
C THR A 162 -71.90 -30.89 -42.76
N ARG A 163 -72.22 -29.82 -43.50
CA ARG A 163 -73.62 -29.52 -43.92
C ARG A 163 -74.13 -30.59 -44.89
N LEU A 164 -73.38 -30.97 -45.94
CA LEU A 164 -73.72 -31.99 -46.87
C LEU A 164 -73.97 -33.37 -46.22
N LEU A 165 -73.16 -33.68 -45.16
CA LEU A 165 -73.32 -34.89 -44.37
C LEU A 165 -74.69 -34.86 -43.60
N ALA A 166 -75.03 -33.72 -43.01
CA ALA A 166 -76.27 -33.54 -42.30
C ALA A 166 -77.49 -33.69 -43.24
N ASP A 167 -77.32 -33.27 -44.51
CA ASP A 167 -78.35 -33.40 -45.57
C ASP A 167 -78.34 -34.78 -46.24
N GLY A 168 -77.47 -35.73 -45.83
CA GLY A 168 -77.31 -37.07 -46.37
C GLY A 168 -76.71 -37.12 -47.78
N LEU A 169 -76.02 -36.05 -48.23
CA LEU A 169 -75.45 -35.86 -49.56
C LEU A 169 -73.98 -36.23 -49.73
N THR A 170 -73.29 -36.63 -48.65
CA THR A 170 -71.93 -37.06 -48.70
C THR A 170 -71.64 -38.19 -47.68
N SER A 171 -70.47 -38.86 -47.77
CA SER A 171 -70.08 -39.93 -46.87
C SER A 171 -69.43 -39.38 -45.56
N GLN A 172 -69.49 -40.15 -44.49
CA GLN A 172 -68.81 -39.84 -43.24
C GLN A 172 -67.27 -39.65 -43.44
N ASP A 173 -66.63 -40.54 -44.23
CA ASP A 173 -65.21 -40.49 -44.55
C ASP A 173 -64.79 -39.17 -45.21
N ALA A 174 -65.67 -38.63 -46.10
CA ALA A 174 -65.39 -37.35 -46.75
C ALA A 174 -65.42 -36.17 -45.77
N ALA A 175 -66.36 -36.20 -44.80
CA ALA A 175 -66.44 -35.20 -43.74
C ALA A 175 -65.28 -35.31 -42.80
N ASP A 176 -64.92 -36.51 -42.36
CA ASP A 176 -63.71 -36.74 -41.43
C ASP A 176 -62.43 -36.36 -42.13
N SER A 177 -62.24 -36.64 -43.41
CA SER A 177 -61.07 -36.19 -44.19
C SER A 177 -60.99 -34.68 -44.26
N ALA A 178 -62.10 -33.95 -44.48
CA ALA A 178 -62.10 -32.49 -44.50
C ALA A 178 -61.85 -31.89 -43.12
N HIS A 179 -62.32 -32.50 -42.04
CA HIS A 179 -62.00 -32.10 -40.68
C HIS A 179 -60.53 -32.33 -40.34
N SER A 180 -59.93 -33.45 -40.76
CA SER A 180 -58.55 -33.73 -40.63
C SER A 180 -57.66 -32.68 -41.35
N ALA A 181 -58.01 -32.36 -42.62
CA ALA A 181 -57.32 -31.32 -43.38
C ALA A 181 -57.40 -29.93 -42.71
N TYR A 182 -58.56 -29.56 -42.15
CA TYR A 182 -58.72 -28.34 -41.36
C TYR A 182 -57.81 -28.35 -40.11
N GLY A 183 -57.76 -29.48 -39.36
CA GLY A 183 -56.95 -29.65 -38.22
C GLY A 183 -55.42 -29.48 -38.54
N GLN A 184 -55.00 -30.08 -39.67
CA GLN A 184 -53.60 -29.94 -40.15
C GLN A 184 -53.32 -28.52 -40.57
N ALA A 185 -54.12 -27.81 -41.30
CA ALA A 185 -53.96 -26.44 -41.72
C ALA A 185 -53.89 -25.50 -40.49
N ARG A 186 -54.73 -25.73 -39.47
CA ARG A 186 -54.70 -24.99 -38.21
C ARG A 186 -53.36 -25.20 -37.42
N ALA A 187 -52.94 -26.46 -37.37
CA ALA A 187 -51.64 -26.78 -36.72
C ALA A 187 -50.43 -26.10 -37.43
N GLN A 188 -50.53 -26.03 -38.80
CA GLN A 188 -49.50 -25.35 -39.59
C GLN A 188 -49.45 -23.84 -39.28
N VAL A 189 -50.60 -23.16 -39.22
CA VAL A 189 -50.64 -21.73 -38.82
C VAL A 189 -50.07 -21.52 -37.43
N ASN A 190 -50.34 -22.41 -36.46
CA ASN A 190 -49.77 -22.32 -35.13
C ASN A 190 -48.24 -22.50 -35.16
N LEU A 191 -47.72 -23.41 -36.01
CA LEU A 191 -46.28 -23.61 -36.20
C LEU A 191 -45.62 -22.36 -36.80
N ASP A 192 -46.26 -21.73 -37.80
CA ASP A 192 -45.75 -20.51 -38.43
C ASP A 192 -45.71 -19.34 -37.44
N GLN A 193 -46.75 -19.21 -36.59
CA GLN A 193 -46.74 -18.21 -35.50
C GLN A 193 -45.60 -18.43 -34.52
N ALA A 194 -45.29 -19.67 -34.15
CA ALA A 194 -44.17 -20.02 -33.31
C ALA A 194 -42.83 -19.67 -34.00
N THR A 195 -42.74 -20.00 -35.29
CA THR A 195 -41.55 -19.67 -36.12
C THR A 195 -41.31 -18.16 -36.20
N ILE A 196 -42.36 -17.37 -36.37
CA ILE A 196 -42.29 -15.90 -36.38
C ILE A 196 -41.74 -15.40 -35.04
N LYS A 197 -42.24 -15.92 -33.90
CA LYS A 197 -41.72 -15.53 -32.58
C LYS A 197 -40.23 -15.84 -32.43
N GLN A 198 -39.80 -17.02 -32.91
CA GLN A 198 -38.39 -17.39 -32.93
C GLN A 198 -37.58 -16.40 -33.77
N ARG A 199 -38.00 -16.10 -35.03
CA ARG A 199 -37.28 -15.14 -35.89
C ARG A 199 -37.24 -13.71 -35.33
N GLN A 200 -38.30 -13.32 -34.61
CA GLN A 200 -38.31 -12.04 -33.89
C GLN A 200 -37.26 -12.00 -32.79
N ALA A 201 -37.11 -13.08 -32.00
CA ALA A 201 -36.10 -13.18 -30.96
C ALA A 201 -34.67 -13.17 -31.56
N ASP A 202 -34.44 -13.90 -32.65
CA ASP A 202 -33.19 -13.93 -33.40
C ASP A 202 -32.80 -12.52 -33.89
N LEU A 203 -33.77 -11.80 -34.49
CA LEU A 203 -33.57 -10.41 -34.94
C LEU A 203 -33.25 -9.48 -33.77
N GLN A 204 -33.98 -9.60 -32.68
CA GLN A 204 -33.74 -8.78 -31.50
C GLN A 204 -32.32 -8.98 -30.92
N ALA A 205 -31.85 -10.23 -30.88
CA ALA A 205 -30.47 -10.54 -30.45
C ALA A 205 -29.43 -9.88 -31.38
N ALA A 206 -29.67 -9.89 -32.69
CA ALA A 206 -28.80 -9.23 -33.66
C ALA A 206 -28.80 -7.69 -33.48
N GLU A 207 -29.96 -7.08 -33.23
CA GLU A 207 -30.11 -5.64 -32.98
C GLU A 207 -29.42 -5.20 -31.69
N VAL A 208 -29.47 -6.02 -30.63
CA VAL A 208 -28.73 -5.79 -29.38
C VAL A 208 -27.24 -5.81 -29.65
N ASN A 209 -26.73 -6.80 -30.40
CA ASN A 209 -25.33 -6.87 -30.76
C ASN A 209 -24.86 -5.67 -31.59
N LEU A 210 -25.69 -5.22 -32.52
CA LEU A 210 -25.46 -3.99 -33.28
C LEU A 210 -25.43 -2.77 -32.35
N GLY A 211 -26.31 -2.72 -31.35
CA GLY A 211 -26.31 -1.69 -30.32
C GLY A 211 -24.97 -1.63 -29.55
N TYR A 212 -24.40 -2.78 -29.22
CA TYR A 212 -23.12 -2.88 -28.53
C TYR A 212 -21.92 -2.40 -29.34
N THR A 213 -22.04 -2.18 -30.65
CA THR A 213 -21.00 -1.51 -31.45
C THR A 213 -20.81 -0.04 -31.06
N ARG A 214 -21.79 0.56 -30.39
CA ARG A 214 -21.76 1.94 -29.90
C ARG A 214 -21.36 1.94 -28.44
N ILE A 215 -20.12 2.29 -28.16
CA ILE A 215 -19.59 2.33 -26.82
C ILE A 215 -19.90 3.69 -26.19
N THR A 216 -20.80 3.69 -25.21
CA THR A 216 -21.29 4.89 -24.55
C THR A 216 -20.83 4.93 -23.09
N SER A 217 -20.68 6.14 -22.53
CA SER A 217 -20.44 6.31 -21.09
C SER A 217 -21.71 5.93 -20.32
N PRO A 218 -21.62 5.07 -19.29
CA PRO A 218 -22.78 4.73 -18.45
C PRO A 218 -23.10 5.82 -17.42
N VAL A 219 -22.16 6.75 -17.16
CA VAL A 219 -22.24 7.78 -16.11
C VAL A 219 -21.75 9.13 -16.60
N ASP A 220 -22.11 10.18 -15.88
CA ASP A 220 -21.48 11.49 -16.00
C ASP A 220 -20.11 11.44 -15.36
N GLY A 221 -19.08 12.05 -15.98
CA GLY A 221 -17.74 12.02 -15.42
C GLY A 221 -16.65 12.59 -16.33
N ILE A 222 -15.42 12.24 -16.03
CA ILE A 222 -14.23 12.62 -16.79
C ILE A 222 -13.46 11.35 -17.15
N VAL A 223 -13.05 11.24 -18.41
CA VAL A 223 -12.20 10.12 -18.88
C VAL A 223 -10.80 10.28 -18.29
N VAL A 224 -10.41 9.35 -17.43
CA VAL A 224 -9.09 9.33 -16.79
C VAL A 224 -8.07 8.64 -17.69
N THR A 225 -8.45 7.46 -18.24
CA THR A 225 -7.58 6.72 -19.16
C THR A 225 -8.35 6.27 -20.39
N ARG A 226 -7.63 6.18 -21.51
CA ARG A 226 -8.07 5.64 -22.79
C ARG A 226 -7.08 4.57 -23.23
N ASN A 227 -7.54 3.32 -23.21
CA ASN A 227 -6.70 2.15 -23.52
C ASN A 227 -6.95 1.62 -24.95
N VAL A 228 -7.49 2.45 -25.82
CA VAL A 228 -7.87 2.06 -27.19
C VAL A 228 -7.52 3.18 -28.18
N THR A 229 -7.14 2.79 -29.38
CA THR A 229 -6.85 3.72 -30.48
C THR A 229 -7.75 3.45 -31.69
N GLN A 230 -7.95 4.47 -32.52
CA GLN A 230 -8.67 4.30 -33.79
C GLN A 230 -7.93 3.33 -34.69
N GLY A 231 -8.64 2.43 -35.35
CA GLY A 231 -8.07 1.35 -36.17
C GLY A 231 -7.65 0.11 -35.38
N GLN A 232 -7.64 0.14 -34.05
CA GLN A 232 -7.31 -1.01 -33.23
C GLN A 232 -8.46 -2.04 -33.23
N THR A 233 -8.09 -3.32 -33.34
CA THR A 233 -9.03 -4.43 -33.16
C THR A 233 -9.16 -4.78 -31.69
N VAL A 234 -10.37 -4.86 -31.20
CA VAL A 234 -10.73 -5.32 -29.86
C VAL A 234 -11.43 -6.66 -29.91
N ALA A 235 -11.10 -7.55 -28.97
CA ALA A 235 -11.70 -8.88 -28.87
C ALA A 235 -12.35 -9.03 -27.48
N ALA A 236 -13.62 -9.37 -27.46
CA ALA A 236 -14.44 -9.55 -26.26
C ALA A 236 -14.64 -11.03 -25.86
N SER A 237 -13.92 -11.97 -26.50
CA SER A 237 -14.24 -13.41 -26.39
C SER A 237 -13.79 -14.07 -25.09
N PHE A 238 -12.72 -13.59 -24.43
CA PHE A 238 -12.18 -14.21 -23.21
C PHE A 238 -12.18 -13.26 -22.00
N GLN A 239 -11.88 -12.00 -22.23
CA GLN A 239 -11.93 -10.95 -21.21
C GLN A 239 -12.45 -9.68 -21.86
N THR A 240 -13.34 -8.99 -21.17
CA THR A 240 -13.79 -7.67 -21.61
C THR A 240 -12.66 -6.67 -21.47
N PRO A 241 -12.03 -6.19 -22.57
CA PRO A 241 -10.96 -5.19 -22.46
C PRO A 241 -11.56 -3.87 -21.98
N THR A 242 -10.91 -3.26 -20.99
CA THR A 242 -11.24 -1.90 -20.56
C THR A 242 -10.77 -0.91 -21.62
N LEU A 243 -11.70 -0.19 -22.25
CA LEU A 243 -11.40 0.80 -23.27
C LEU A 243 -11.22 2.19 -22.67
N PHE A 244 -12.08 2.55 -21.72
CA PHE A 244 -12.01 3.82 -20.99
C PHE A 244 -12.18 3.59 -19.49
N LEU A 245 -11.47 4.38 -18.69
CA LEU A 245 -11.73 4.53 -17.27
C LEU A 245 -12.32 5.92 -17.03
N ILE A 246 -13.49 5.98 -16.46
CA ILE A 246 -14.24 7.21 -16.23
C ILE A 246 -14.35 7.43 -14.72
N ALA A 247 -13.89 8.57 -14.22
CA ALA A 247 -14.09 9.01 -12.85
C ALA A 247 -15.38 9.86 -12.79
N THR A 248 -16.27 9.58 -11.87
CA THR A 248 -17.53 10.32 -11.74
C THR A 248 -17.31 11.70 -11.16
N ASN A 249 -16.39 11.82 -10.21
CA ASN A 249 -16.08 13.10 -9.55
C ASN A 249 -14.60 13.14 -9.14
N LEU A 250 -13.88 14.19 -9.57
CA LEU A 250 -12.49 14.44 -9.19
C LEU A 250 -12.36 15.44 -8.03
N THR A 251 -13.46 16.03 -7.56
CA THR A 251 -13.43 16.93 -6.38
C THR A 251 -13.41 16.17 -5.07
N GLN A 252 -13.83 14.90 -5.10
CA GLN A 252 -13.76 13.98 -3.99
C GLN A 252 -12.85 12.82 -4.37
N MET A 253 -11.74 12.75 -3.70
CA MET A 253 -10.72 11.72 -3.90
C MET A 253 -10.61 10.86 -2.66
N GLN A 254 -9.91 9.77 -2.79
CA GLN A 254 -9.48 8.93 -1.67
C GLN A 254 -8.01 8.58 -1.84
N VAL A 255 -7.34 8.34 -0.74
CA VAL A 255 -6.00 7.77 -0.72
C VAL A 255 -6.12 6.35 -0.23
N ASP A 256 -5.82 5.39 -1.08
CA ASP A 256 -5.72 3.98 -0.72
C ASP A 256 -4.32 3.75 -0.19
N THR A 257 -4.19 3.51 1.13
CA THR A 257 -2.91 3.46 1.84
C THR A 257 -2.61 2.06 2.34
N ASN A 258 -1.37 1.60 2.17
CA ASN A 258 -0.91 0.30 2.63
C ASN A 258 -0.32 0.44 4.03
N VAL A 259 -1.08 0.04 5.06
CA VAL A 259 -0.65 0.03 6.45
C VAL A 259 -0.12 -1.36 6.81
N SER A 260 1.02 -1.41 7.51
CA SER A 260 1.63 -2.67 7.97
C SER A 260 0.72 -3.42 8.94
N GLU A 261 0.80 -4.77 8.93
CA GLU A 261 0.10 -5.63 9.91
C GLU A 261 0.45 -5.26 11.36
N SER A 262 1.68 -4.81 11.63
CA SER A 262 2.11 -4.39 12.97
C SER A 262 1.36 -3.17 13.49
N ASP A 263 0.87 -2.31 12.61
CA ASP A 263 0.31 -1.01 12.95
C ASP A 263 -1.20 -0.93 12.78
N ILE A 264 -1.78 -1.81 11.97
CA ILE A 264 -3.21 -1.79 11.64
C ILE A 264 -4.12 -1.91 12.85
N GLY A 265 -3.68 -2.61 13.90
CA GLY A 265 -4.44 -2.78 15.13
C GLY A 265 -4.74 -1.47 15.87
N GLN A 266 -4.01 -0.40 15.56
CA GLN A 266 -4.19 0.91 16.17
C GLN A 266 -5.06 1.85 15.33
N VAL A 267 -5.25 1.56 14.02
CA VAL A 267 -5.99 2.41 13.08
C VAL A 267 -7.48 2.08 13.09
N LYS A 268 -8.31 3.12 13.16
CA LYS A 268 -9.77 3.00 13.18
C LYS A 268 -10.43 3.93 12.17
N ALA A 269 -11.60 3.51 11.70
CA ALA A 269 -12.46 4.41 10.93
C ALA A 269 -12.82 5.64 11.76
N GLY A 270 -12.70 6.82 11.18
CA GLY A 270 -12.89 8.11 11.84
C GLY A 270 -11.60 8.80 12.27
N ASP A 271 -10.46 8.11 12.30
CA ASP A 271 -9.17 8.70 12.66
C ASP A 271 -8.81 9.83 11.70
N ALA A 272 -8.25 10.91 12.27
CA ALA A 272 -7.76 12.03 11.49
C ALA A 272 -6.48 11.63 10.76
N ALA A 273 -6.39 11.99 9.49
CA ALA A 273 -5.22 11.74 8.68
C ALA A 273 -4.74 13.02 8.00
N THR A 274 -3.45 13.14 7.84
CA THR A 274 -2.83 14.17 7.01
C THR A 274 -1.93 13.51 6.00
N PHE A 275 -1.85 14.06 4.81
CA PHE A 275 -0.96 13.51 3.79
C PHE A 275 -0.35 14.59 2.92
N THR A 276 0.80 14.27 2.37
CA THR A 276 1.48 15.06 1.35
C THR A 276 1.64 14.21 0.10
N VAL A 277 1.64 14.84 -1.06
CA VAL A 277 1.93 14.18 -2.33
C VAL A 277 3.27 14.67 -2.86
N GLU A 278 4.03 13.80 -3.53
CA GLU A 278 5.36 14.16 -4.05
C GLU A 278 5.33 15.37 -4.99
N ALA A 279 4.21 15.57 -5.72
CA ALA A 279 4.05 16.72 -6.59
C ALA A 279 3.90 18.05 -5.84
N PHE A 280 3.44 18.04 -4.59
CA PHE A 280 3.21 19.23 -3.75
C PHE A 280 3.74 19.00 -2.32
N PRO A 281 5.05 18.91 -2.09
CA PRO A 281 5.63 18.57 -0.79
C PRO A 281 5.39 19.62 0.29
N ALA A 282 5.15 20.87 -0.09
CA ALA A 282 4.86 21.95 0.84
C ALA A 282 3.36 22.06 1.21
N HIS A 283 2.48 21.30 0.54
CA HIS A 283 1.04 21.36 0.78
C HIS A 283 0.59 20.12 1.55
N VAL A 284 0.11 20.35 2.78
CA VAL A 284 -0.45 19.30 3.63
C VAL A 284 -1.96 19.22 3.40
N PHE A 285 -2.40 18.10 2.87
CA PHE A 285 -3.82 17.80 2.71
C PHE A 285 -4.36 17.17 3.98
N GLN A 286 -5.60 17.48 4.31
CA GLN A 286 -6.30 16.87 5.43
C GLN A 286 -7.28 15.83 4.91
N GLY A 287 -7.38 14.73 5.64
CA GLY A 287 -8.30 13.65 5.35
C GLY A 287 -8.76 12.95 6.62
N ARG A 288 -9.60 11.95 6.43
CA ARG A 288 -10.09 11.11 7.51
C ARG A 288 -10.17 9.68 7.03
N VAL A 289 -9.81 8.72 7.90
CA VAL A 289 -9.99 7.31 7.62
C VAL A 289 -11.48 7.02 7.49
N THR A 290 -11.91 6.60 6.31
CA THR A 290 -13.30 6.22 6.03
C THR A 290 -13.53 4.73 6.26
N GLN A 291 -12.55 3.92 5.90
CA GLN A 291 -12.65 2.47 5.99
C GLN A 291 -11.28 1.83 6.17
N VAL A 292 -11.23 0.78 6.96
CA VAL A 292 -10.11 -0.17 7.03
C VAL A 292 -10.58 -1.46 6.37
N ARG A 293 -9.97 -1.84 5.25
CA ARG A 293 -10.31 -3.07 4.52
C ARG A 293 -9.75 -4.28 5.27
N GLN A 294 -10.58 -5.30 5.47
CA GLN A 294 -10.19 -6.49 6.24
C GLN A 294 -9.40 -7.52 5.42
N SER A 295 -9.40 -7.40 4.10
CA SER A 295 -8.63 -8.29 3.24
C SER A 295 -7.17 -7.86 3.21
N PRO A 296 -6.22 -8.72 3.66
CA PRO A 296 -4.82 -8.41 3.57
C PRO A 296 -4.34 -8.43 2.11
N GLN A 297 -3.35 -7.63 1.82
CA GLN A 297 -2.62 -7.64 0.56
C GLN A 297 -1.15 -7.95 0.86
N THR A 298 -0.51 -8.70 -0.02
CA THR A 298 0.93 -8.94 0.10
C THR A 298 1.66 -8.09 -0.93
N VAL A 299 2.35 -7.07 -0.43
CA VAL A 299 3.17 -6.17 -1.25
C VAL A 299 4.63 -6.45 -0.92
N GLN A 300 5.42 -6.87 -1.92
CA GLN A 300 6.85 -7.20 -1.73
C GLN A 300 7.11 -8.16 -0.55
N ASN A 301 6.31 -9.19 -0.41
CA ASN A 301 6.36 -10.19 0.68
C ASN A 301 6.06 -9.63 2.09
N VAL A 302 5.52 -8.43 2.20
CA VAL A 302 5.03 -7.85 3.45
C VAL A 302 3.52 -7.84 3.45
N VAL A 303 2.92 -8.32 4.53
CA VAL A 303 1.46 -8.27 4.71
C VAL A 303 1.06 -6.86 5.10
N THR A 304 0.19 -6.27 4.31
CA THR A 304 -0.36 -4.92 4.52
C THR A 304 -1.88 -4.94 4.43
N TYR A 305 -2.49 -3.96 5.05
CA TYR A 305 -3.94 -3.73 4.98
C TYR A 305 -4.20 -2.40 4.30
N ASP A 306 -5.20 -2.40 3.43
CA ASP A 306 -5.60 -1.21 2.71
C ASP A 306 -6.52 -0.34 3.60
N VAL A 307 -6.07 0.87 3.88
CA VAL A 307 -6.79 1.88 4.65
C VAL A 307 -7.17 3.02 3.72
N VAL A 308 -8.46 3.26 3.61
CA VAL A 308 -9.01 4.29 2.75
C VAL A 308 -9.15 5.61 3.52
N VAL A 309 -8.46 6.64 3.05
CA VAL A 309 -8.50 7.99 3.62
C VAL A 309 -9.22 8.91 2.64
N SER A 310 -10.27 9.60 3.07
CA SER A 310 -10.96 10.61 2.26
C SER A 310 -10.06 11.82 2.02
N ALA A 311 -10.15 12.42 0.85
CA ALA A 311 -9.40 13.59 0.45
C ALA A 311 -10.27 14.54 -0.38
N ASP A 312 -10.50 15.74 0.12
CA ASP A 312 -11.19 16.78 -0.62
C ASP A 312 -10.24 17.45 -1.63
N ASN A 313 -10.69 17.62 -2.86
CA ASN A 313 -9.91 18.16 -3.97
C ASN A 313 -10.66 19.26 -4.74
N PRO A 314 -11.10 20.34 -4.09
CA PRO A 314 -11.89 21.38 -4.74
C PRO A 314 -11.12 22.14 -5.83
N GLN A 315 -9.81 22.24 -5.71
CA GLN A 315 -8.91 22.92 -6.66
C GLN A 315 -8.38 21.99 -7.77
N LEU A 316 -8.75 20.70 -7.76
CA LEU A 316 -8.29 19.68 -8.71
C LEU A 316 -6.75 19.53 -8.76
N LEU A 317 -6.07 19.79 -7.65
CA LEU A 317 -4.62 19.63 -7.51
C LEU A 317 -4.23 18.15 -7.46
N LEU A 318 -5.02 17.36 -6.76
CA LEU A 318 -4.83 15.91 -6.68
C LEU A 318 -5.27 15.27 -7.99
N LYS A 319 -4.38 14.47 -8.56
CA LYS A 319 -4.67 13.71 -9.78
C LYS A 319 -4.64 12.21 -9.46
N PRO A 320 -5.47 11.39 -10.13
CA PRO A 320 -5.44 9.95 -10.00
C PRO A 320 -4.03 9.38 -10.25
N GLY A 321 -3.59 8.46 -9.41
CA GLY A 321 -2.29 7.82 -9.50
C GLY A 321 -1.13 8.56 -8.82
N MET A 322 -1.36 9.71 -8.19
CA MET A 322 -0.32 10.36 -7.38
C MET A 322 0.01 9.53 -6.15
N THR A 323 1.31 9.43 -5.83
CA THR A 323 1.78 8.82 -4.58
C THR A 323 1.61 9.81 -3.43
N ALA A 324 1.11 9.32 -2.31
CA ALA A 324 0.89 10.10 -1.10
C ALA A 324 1.56 9.44 0.10
N ASP A 325 2.21 10.26 0.92
CA ASP A 325 2.70 9.89 2.24
C ASP A 325 1.69 10.33 3.29
N VAL A 326 1.08 9.35 3.95
CA VAL A 326 -0.03 9.54 4.88
C VAL A 326 0.43 9.35 6.31
N ARG A 327 -0.03 10.22 7.20
CA ARG A 327 0.10 10.11 8.66
C ARG A 327 -1.28 10.02 9.28
N ILE A 328 -1.59 8.87 9.87
CA ILE A 328 -2.88 8.59 10.52
C ILE A 328 -2.70 8.74 12.02
N VAL A 329 -3.38 9.68 12.62
CA VAL A 329 -3.34 9.91 14.07
C VAL A 329 -4.24 8.88 14.75
N THR A 330 -3.62 7.92 15.44
CA THR A 330 -4.35 6.80 16.05
C THR A 330 -4.95 7.13 17.41
N THR A 331 -4.35 8.09 18.11
CA THR A 331 -4.81 8.53 19.42
C THR A 331 -4.45 10.00 19.59
N ASP A 332 -5.35 10.79 20.11
CA ASP A 332 -5.11 12.20 20.41
C ASP A 332 -5.39 12.47 21.90
N ILE A 333 -4.32 12.77 22.64
CA ILE A 333 -4.41 13.07 24.07
C ILE A 333 -3.98 14.54 24.25
N PRO A 334 -4.95 15.46 24.41
CA PRO A 334 -4.64 16.90 24.39
C PRO A 334 -3.88 17.39 25.63
N ASP A 335 -4.08 16.77 26.79
CA ASP A 335 -3.46 17.17 28.07
C ASP A 335 -2.80 15.99 28.78
N ALA A 336 -1.77 15.44 28.16
CA ALA A 336 -0.95 14.39 28.76
C ALA A 336 0.22 14.97 29.55
N LEU A 337 0.55 14.38 30.70
CA LEU A 337 1.88 14.58 31.32
C LEU A 337 2.88 13.90 30.41
N ARG A 338 3.84 14.65 29.86
CA ARG A 338 4.76 14.16 28.83
C ARG A 338 6.22 14.52 29.13
N VAL A 339 7.09 13.62 28.67
CA VAL A 339 8.54 13.80 28.71
C VAL A 339 9.11 13.63 27.30
N PRO A 340 10.20 14.28 26.94
CA PRO A 340 10.88 13.99 25.67
C PRO A 340 11.27 12.51 25.58
N VAL A 341 11.14 11.91 24.41
CA VAL A 341 11.50 10.49 24.18
C VAL A 341 12.98 10.24 24.48
N GLU A 342 13.83 11.25 24.29
CA GLU A 342 15.25 11.20 24.63
C GLU A 342 15.49 10.90 26.11
N ALA A 343 14.64 11.40 27.02
CA ALA A 343 14.76 11.15 28.45
C ALA A 343 14.51 9.68 28.83
N LEU A 344 13.70 8.95 28.04
CA LEU A 344 13.45 7.52 28.24
C LEU A 344 14.60 6.64 27.75
N ARG A 345 15.44 7.17 26.86
CA ARG A 345 16.58 6.45 26.27
C ARG A 345 17.89 6.77 26.99
N PHE A 346 17.89 7.83 27.81
CA PHE A 346 19.06 8.28 28.52
C PHE A 346 19.42 7.35 29.66
N TRP A 347 20.73 7.05 29.81
CA TRP A 347 21.31 6.33 30.93
C TRP A 347 22.60 7.01 31.36
N PRO A 348 22.72 7.44 32.65
CA PRO A 348 23.94 8.10 33.15
C PRO A 348 25.15 7.17 33.06
N GLN A 349 26.28 7.68 32.55
CA GLN A 349 27.53 6.91 32.49
C GLN A 349 28.06 6.52 33.89
N SER A 350 27.68 7.26 34.91
CA SER A 350 28.07 7.01 36.31
C SER A 350 27.35 5.79 36.93
N VAL A 351 26.32 5.23 36.28
CA VAL A 351 25.53 4.13 36.82
C VAL A 351 25.71 2.88 35.91
N PRO A 352 26.16 1.73 36.47
CA PRO A 352 26.30 0.51 35.71
C PRO A 352 24.97 0.09 35.09
N LYS A 353 24.92 -0.23 33.78
CA LYS A 353 23.73 -0.79 33.17
C LYS A 353 23.48 -2.19 33.75
N PRO A 354 22.24 -2.51 34.18
CA PRO A 354 21.91 -3.85 34.63
C PRO A 354 22.10 -4.85 33.50
N THR A 355 22.83 -5.93 33.78
CA THR A 355 23.16 -6.97 32.79
C THR A 355 21.96 -7.86 32.49
N GLU A 356 20.96 -7.88 33.36
CA GLU A 356 19.73 -8.63 33.16
C GLU A 356 18.59 -7.67 32.79
N ARG A 357 17.92 -7.91 31.66
CA ARG A 357 16.65 -7.31 31.31
C ARG A 357 15.58 -7.82 32.31
N ARG A 358 15.54 -7.26 33.50
CA ARG A 358 14.32 -7.35 34.29
C ARG A 358 13.24 -6.61 33.52
N SER A 359 12.06 -7.19 33.42
CA SER A 359 10.82 -6.57 32.94
C SER A 359 10.42 -5.43 33.87
N VAL A 360 11.14 -4.32 33.81
CA VAL A 360 10.99 -3.22 34.74
C VAL A 360 10.38 -2.05 33.99
N ALA A 361 9.45 -1.39 34.68
CA ALA A 361 8.96 -0.07 34.35
C ALA A 361 10.11 0.78 33.76
N GLN A 362 9.85 1.47 32.64
CA GLN A 362 10.84 2.38 32.06
C GLN A 362 11.25 3.41 33.13
N GLU A 363 12.53 3.75 33.18
CA GLU A 363 13.05 4.72 34.14
C GLU A 363 13.37 6.03 33.42
N VAL A 364 13.01 7.15 34.05
CA VAL A 364 13.41 8.49 33.63
C VAL A 364 14.33 9.06 34.69
N TRP A 365 15.43 9.63 34.25
CA TRP A 365 16.41 10.25 35.14
C TRP A 365 16.06 11.72 35.38
N ALA A 366 15.56 12.03 36.58
CA ALA A 366 15.28 13.42 36.99
C ALA A 366 16.52 14.01 37.68
N LEU A 367 16.80 15.28 37.43
CA LEU A 367 17.88 16.01 38.08
C LEU A 367 17.33 16.66 39.37
N ARG A 368 17.57 16.03 40.54
CA ARG A 368 17.22 16.54 41.87
C ARG A 368 18.47 16.92 42.65
N ASP A 369 18.52 18.13 43.13
CA ASP A 369 19.67 18.66 43.92
C ASP A 369 21.02 18.44 43.18
N GLY A 370 21.03 18.57 41.85
CA GLY A 370 22.20 18.39 41.02
C GLY A 370 22.64 16.94 40.81
N ARG A 371 21.86 15.96 41.26
CA ARG A 371 22.18 14.52 41.13
C ARG A 371 21.12 13.81 40.26
N PRO A 372 21.52 12.86 39.40
CA PRO A 372 20.61 12.05 38.66
C PRO A 372 19.88 11.06 39.61
N VAL A 373 18.56 11.11 39.64
CA VAL A 373 17.68 10.20 40.38
C VAL A 373 16.81 9.43 39.42
N ALA A 374 16.89 8.10 39.47
CA ALA A 374 16.03 7.24 38.66
C ALA A 374 14.61 7.28 39.21
N VAL A 375 13.66 7.61 38.35
CA VAL A 375 12.22 7.61 38.66
C VAL A 375 11.56 6.55 37.77
N PRO A 376 11.02 5.49 38.37
CA PRO A 376 10.26 4.48 37.61
C PRO A 376 8.98 5.11 37.09
N VAL A 377 8.72 4.92 35.79
CA VAL A 377 7.55 5.46 35.10
C VAL A 377 6.85 4.40 34.28
N THR A 378 5.54 4.51 34.15
CA THR A 378 4.80 3.75 33.16
C THR A 378 4.43 4.69 32.02
N THR A 379 4.94 4.38 30.84
CA THR A 379 4.65 5.17 29.64
C THR A 379 3.31 4.76 29.04
N GLY A 380 2.72 5.68 28.30
CA GLY A 380 1.52 5.46 27.51
C GLY A 380 1.78 5.68 26.02
N ALA A 381 0.95 6.50 25.40
CA ALA A 381 1.12 6.91 24.02
C ALA A 381 2.43 7.67 23.81
N THR A 382 3.11 7.40 22.70
CA THR A 382 4.41 8.03 22.38
C THR A 382 4.36 8.50 20.92
N ASP A 383 4.69 9.76 20.72
CA ASP A 383 4.96 10.30 19.38
C ASP A 383 6.47 10.44 19.14
N ASP A 384 6.90 11.09 18.05
CA ASP A 384 8.32 11.23 17.72
C ASP A 384 9.12 12.08 18.70
N VAL A 385 8.47 12.95 19.47
CA VAL A 385 9.08 13.96 20.32
C VAL A 385 8.83 13.68 21.79
N TYR A 386 7.61 13.27 22.13
CA TYR A 386 7.16 13.12 23.52
C TYR A 386 6.57 11.74 23.80
N ALA A 387 6.73 11.28 25.03
CA ALA A 387 6.06 10.12 25.56
C ALA A 387 5.15 10.54 26.71
N GLN A 388 3.92 10.03 26.71
CA GLN A 388 2.97 10.18 27.81
C GLN A 388 3.46 9.39 29.02
N ILE A 389 3.37 9.99 30.19
CA ILE A 389 3.54 9.32 31.49
C ILE A 389 2.19 9.05 32.08
N LYS A 390 1.81 7.76 32.22
CA LYS A 390 0.56 7.31 32.86
C LYS A 390 0.69 7.28 34.37
N SER A 391 1.84 6.84 34.89
CA SER A 391 2.14 6.80 36.31
C SER A 391 3.64 7.00 36.55
N GLY A 392 4.01 7.63 37.67
CA GLY A 392 5.39 7.92 38.07
C GLY A 392 5.44 9.13 38.97
N ALA A 393 6.49 9.23 39.78
CA ALA A 393 6.68 10.34 40.76
C ALA A 393 7.35 11.55 40.06
N LEU A 394 6.80 12.00 38.91
CA LEU A 394 7.26 13.18 38.15
C LEU A 394 6.25 14.32 38.28
N ARG A 395 6.73 15.55 38.42
CA ARG A 395 5.92 16.77 38.49
C ARG A 395 6.12 17.66 37.27
N VAL A 396 5.09 18.40 36.90
CA VAL A 396 5.21 19.40 35.82
C VAL A 396 6.27 20.43 36.20
N GLY A 397 7.16 20.73 35.26
CA GLY A 397 8.32 21.63 35.47
C GLY A 397 9.56 20.94 36.02
N GLU A 398 9.48 19.67 36.40
CA GLU A 398 10.64 18.94 36.92
C GLU A 398 11.67 18.70 35.79
N PRO A 399 12.97 18.99 36.01
CA PRO A 399 13.99 18.77 35.00
C PRO A 399 14.33 17.28 34.87
N VAL A 400 14.11 16.70 33.70
CA VAL A 400 14.53 15.34 33.32
C VAL A 400 15.76 15.40 32.42
N ILE A 401 16.67 14.46 32.58
CA ILE A 401 17.94 14.44 31.85
C ILE A 401 17.70 13.80 30.48
N VAL A 402 18.10 14.52 29.44
CA VAL A 402 18.03 14.07 28.03
C VAL A 402 19.41 13.78 27.44
N GLY A 403 20.49 14.20 28.12
CA GLY A 403 21.86 13.97 27.67
C GLY A 403 22.91 14.38 28.67
N GLU A 404 24.14 13.95 28.46
CA GLU A 404 25.33 14.34 29.19
C GLU A 404 26.32 15.08 28.28
N ARG A 405 26.91 16.15 28.79
CA ARG A 405 28.01 16.84 28.13
C ARG A 405 29.25 16.79 29.04
N SER A 406 30.30 16.13 28.58
CA SER A 406 31.59 16.16 29.25
C SER A 406 32.31 17.47 28.93
N SER A 407 32.95 18.09 29.94
CA SER A 407 33.69 19.34 29.77
C SER A 407 34.99 19.19 28.93
N ASP A 408 35.37 17.97 28.58
CA ASP A 408 36.56 17.71 27.74
C ASP A 408 36.29 17.88 26.23
N GLY A 409 35.09 18.22 25.82
CA GLY A 409 34.69 18.34 24.40
C GLY A 409 34.79 19.74 23.79
N ALA A 410 35.54 20.66 24.40
CA ALA A 410 35.75 21.99 23.81
C ALA A 410 36.95 22.01 22.86
N GLN A 411 36.97 21.18 21.82
CA GLN A 411 37.73 21.42 20.57
C GLN A 411 37.41 20.30 19.54
N SER A 412 36.28 20.35 18.95
CA SER A 412 36.13 19.92 17.57
C SER A 412 35.25 20.95 16.89
N GLY A 413 35.90 21.80 16.12
CA GLY A 413 35.27 22.81 15.28
C GLY A 413 34.29 22.19 14.29
N PRO A 414 33.46 23.02 13.64
CA PRO A 414 32.40 22.53 12.76
C PRO A 414 33.00 21.68 11.64
N ALA A 415 32.52 20.46 11.52
CA ALA A 415 32.85 19.56 10.41
C ALA A 415 32.62 20.32 9.11
N SER A 416 33.73 20.52 8.39
CA SER A 416 33.76 21.10 7.05
C SER A 416 32.76 20.34 6.16
N ALA A 417 31.87 21.09 5.54
CA ALA A 417 30.96 20.61 4.50
C ALA A 417 31.74 19.84 3.42
N PRO A 418 31.21 18.76 2.88
CA PRO A 418 31.85 18.04 1.79
C PRO A 418 31.95 18.95 0.57
N GLN A 419 33.19 19.27 0.18
CA GLN A 419 33.47 19.95 -1.09
C GLN A 419 32.92 19.12 -2.24
N ARG A 420 31.95 19.69 -2.96
CA ARG A 420 31.53 19.21 -4.28
C ARG A 420 32.74 19.18 -5.21
N ARG A 421 33.24 18.00 -5.52
CA ARG A 421 34.14 17.80 -6.65
C ARG A 421 33.30 17.96 -7.93
N SER A 422 33.58 19.01 -8.69
CA SER A 422 33.13 19.15 -10.07
C SER A 422 33.77 18.04 -10.92
N PRO A 423 33.06 17.37 -11.81
CA PRO A 423 33.67 16.58 -12.84
C PRO A 423 34.04 17.52 -13.99
N PHE A 424 35.33 17.67 -14.25
CA PHE A 424 35.85 18.13 -15.53
C PHE A 424 36.14 16.91 -16.40
N LEU A 425 35.68 17.01 -17.65
CA LEU A 425 35.87 16.21 -18.88
C LEU A 425 34.93 15.04 -19.06
#